data_b5898e6712a52c4b6f6d3d3a6b759bae
#
_entry.id   b5898e6712a52c4b6f6d3d3a6b759bae
#
_cell.length_a   1.000
_cell.length_b   1.000
_cell.length_c   1.000
_cell.angle_alpha   90.00
_cell.angle_beta   90.00
_cell.angle_gamma   90.00
#
_symmetry.space_group_name_H-M   'P 1'
#
loop_
_entity.id
_entity.type
_entity.pdbx_description
1 polymer ?
#
loop_
_entity_poly.entity_id
_entity_poly.type
_entity_poly.pdbx_seq_one_letter_code
_entity_poly.pdbx_strand_id
1 'polypeptide(L)'
;MTKEESREKKKYLRRLTNAEHKRMNLKERIREVEAEYQNAKAQNMSGFISGSGTKHDLSDYIVKLEKLNQDYFKWNLKAEEVKDVISMLESGVEEKVLLLRYKDELNWGEIASVLHRSVSGIYAIHSMALQNLEISK
;
A
#
# COMPACT_ATOMS: atom_id res chain seq x y z
N MET A 1 26.49 11.33 5.90
CA MET A 1 25.42 10.52 6.52
C MET A 1 26.03 9.31 7.21
N THR A 2 25.63 9.07 8.46
CA THR A 2 26.12 7.91 9.21
C THR A 2 25.35 6.65 8.80
N LYS A 3 25.93 5.48 9.16
CA LYS A 3 25.25 4.20 8.95
C LYS A 3 23.89 4.16 9.68
N GLU A 4 23.84 4.75 10.84
CA GLU A 4 22.63 4.78 11.66
C GLU A 4 21.54 5.63 11.01
N GLU A 5 21.91 6.79 10.51
CA GLU A 5 20.96 7.66 9.78
C GLU A 5 20.43 6.98 8.54
N SER A 6 21.31 6.28 7.80
CA SER A 6 20.91 5.52 6.62
C SER A 6 19.91 4.44 6.98
N ARG A 7 20.18 3.71 8.07
CA ARG A 7 19.31 2.63 8.55
C ARG A 7 17.93 3.18 8.94
N GLU A 8 17.91 4.31 9.62
CA GLU A 8 16.65 4.94 10.04
C GLU A 8 15.83 5.43 8.86
N LYS A 9 16.48 6.00 7.85
CA LYS A 9 15.79 6.44 6.65
C LYS A 9 15.22 5.27 5.86
N LYS A 10 15.96 4.17 5.75
CA LYS A 10 15.47 2.96 5.12
C LYS A 10 14.28 2.38 5.88
N LYS A 11 14.35 2.40 7.20
CA LYS A 11 13.25 1.93 8.05
C LYS A 11 12.01 2.79 7.84
N TYR A 12 12.18 4.10 7.74
CA TYR A 12 11.08 5.01 7.45
C TYR A 12 10.45 4.70 6.10
N LEU A 13 11.28 4.51 5.07
CA LEU A 13 10.77 4.19 3.72
C LEU A 13 10.05 2.85 3.68
N ARG A 14 10.46 1.88 4.50
CA ARG A 14 9.76 0.59 4.58
C ARG A 14 8.35 0.70 5.14
N ARG A 15 8.03 1.81 5.79
CA ARG A 15 6.64 2.10 6.20
C ARG A 15 5.73 2.19 4.97
N LEU A 16 6.26 2.72 3.87
CA LEU A 16 5.52 2.79 2.62
C LEU A 16 5.26 1.37 2.09
N THR A 17 6.27 0.52 2.07
CA THR A 17 6.14 -0.86 1.64
C THR A 17 5.08 -1.60 2.45
N ASN A 18 5.15 -1.48 3.78
CA ASN A 18 4.20 -2.12 4.67
C ASN A 18 2.77 -1.57 4.47
N ALA A 19 2.65 -0.25 4.33
CA ALA A 19 1.35 0.38 4.13
C ALA A 19 0.71 -0.05 2.81
N GLU A 20 1.51 -0.18 1.75
CA GLU A 20 1.02 -0.68 0.46
C GLU A 20 0.53 -2.13 0.58
N HIS A 21 1.27 -2.98 1.30
CA HIS A 21 0.84 -4.37 1.55
C HIS A 21 -0.47 -4.42 2.32
N LYS A 22 -0.57 -3.64 3.40
CA LYS A 22 -1.79 -3.58 4.21
C LYS A 22 -2.98 -3.11 3.39
N ARG A 23 -2.75 -2.08 2.58
CA ARG A 23 -3.79 -1.51 1.74
C ARG A 23 -4.29 -2.52 0.69
N MET A 24 -3.36 -3.24 0.06
CA MET A 24 -3.70 -4.26 -0.93
C MET A 24 -4.49 -5.42 -0.30
N ASN A 25 -4.06 -5.87 0.87
CA ASN A 25 -4.75 -6.94 1.59
C ASN A 25 -6.17 -6.53 1.97
N LEU A 26 -6.32 -5.30 2.43
CA LEU A 26 -7.64 -4.78 2.79
C LEU A 26 -8.54 -4.61 1.57
N LYS A 27 -7.98 -4.15 0.46
CA LYS A 27 -8.72 -4.01 -0.79
C LYS A 27 -9.28 -5.35 -1.26
N GLU A 28 -8.46 -6.39 -1.18
CA GLU A 28 -8.88 -7.74 -1.53
C GLU A 28 -9.98 -8.25 -0.58
N ARG A 29 -9.78 -8.02 0.72
CA ARG A 29 -10.76 -8.44 1.73
C ARG A 29 -12.10 -7.71 1.53
N ILE A 30 -12.06 -6.41 1.23
CA ILE A 30 -13.26 -5.63 0.94
C ILE A 30 -14.01 -6.22 -0.26
N ARG A 31 -13.27 -6.57 -1.30
CA ARG A 31 -13.86 -7.17 -2.50
C ARG A 31 -14.55 -8.49 -2.17
N GLU A 32 -13.92 -9.34 -1.36
CA GLU A 32 -14.49 -10.61 -0.92
C GLU A 32 -15.78 -10.41 -0.13
N VAL A 33 -15.77 -9.49 0.82
CA VAL A 33 -16.93 -9.23 1.68
C VAL A 33 -18.06 -8.60 0.87
N GLU A 34 -17.73 -7.71 -0.07
CA GLU A 34 -18.73 -7.13 -0.98
C GLU A 34 -19.41 -8.22 -1.82
N ALA A 35 -18.65 -9.19 -2.30
CA ALA A 35 -19.22 -10.31 -3.07
C ALA A 35 -20.13 -11.14 -2.19
N GLU A 36 -19.73 -11.42 -0.95
CA GLU A 36 -20.57 -12.15 0.01
C GLU A 36 -21.86 -11.39 0.30
N TYR A 37 -21.76 -10.08 0.47
CA TYR A 37 -22.90 -9.19 0.71
C TYR A 37 -23.87 -9.24 -0.47
N GLN A 38 -23.38 -9.13 -1.70
CA GLN A 38 -24.21 -9.17 -2.89
C GLN A 38 -24.92 -10.52 -3.04
N ASN A 39 -24.22 -11.61 -2.74
CA ASN A 39 -24.81 -12.94 -2.77
C ASN A 39 -25.92 -13.10 -1.71
N ALA A 40 -25.66 -12.65 -0.50
CA ALA A 40 -26.66 -12.71 0.58
C ALA A 40 -27.87 -11.85 0.25
N LYS A 41 -27.65 -10.67 -0.32
CA LYS A 41 -28.70 -9.76 -0.74
C LYS A 41 -29.55 -10.38 -1.84
N ALA A 42 -28.94 -11.02 -2.83
CA ALA A 42 -29.64 -11.69 -3.90
C ALA A 42 -30.49 -12.84 -3.38
N GLN A 43 -29.98 -13.62 -2.44
CA GLN A 43 -30.73 -14.71 -1.81
C GLN A 43 -31.95 -14.19 -1.06
N ASN A 44 -31.80 -13.08 -0.33
CA ASN A 44 -32.92 -12.48 0.38
C ASN A 44 -33.99 -11.95 -0.57
N MET A 45 -33.56 -11.37 -1.68
CA MET A 45 -34.49 -10.79 -2.67
C MET A 45 -35.21 -11.80 -3.51
N SER A 46 -34.63 -12.97 -3.73
CA SER A 46 -35.27 -13.98 -4.57
C SER A 46 -36.55 -14.52 -3.97
N GLY A 47 -36.77 -14.35 -2.68
CA GLY A 47 -37.93 -14.87 -1.99
C GLY A 47 -38.01 -16.38 -2.01
N PHE A 48 -37.06 -16.99 -2.65
CA PHE A 48 -37.01 -18.39 -2.94
C PHE A 48 -36.12 -19.11 -1.95
N ILE A 49 -36.45 -18.94 -0.71
CA ILE A 49 -35.70 -19.68 0.27
C ILE A 49 -36.51 -20.86 0.67
N SER A 50 -36.34 -21.88 -0.10
CA SER A 50 -37.03 -23.13 0.13
C SER A 50 -36.77 -23.59 1.54
N GLY A 51 -37.75 -23.42 2.38
CA GLY A 51 -37.85 -24.17 3.60
C GLY A 51 -36.87 -23.90 4.71
N SER A 52 -35.71 -23.31 4.47
CA SER A 52 -34.77 -23.07 5.56
C SER A 52 -35.14 -21.86 6.40
N GLY A 53 -35.94 -20.96 5.85
CA GLY A 53 -36.47 -19.82 6.58
C GLY A 53 -35.45 -18.80 7.06
N THR A 54 -34.17 -19.01 6.81
CA THR A 54 -33.12 -18.16 7.32
C THR A 54 -32.75 -17.12 6.29
N LYS A 55 -33.10 -15.89 6.54
CA LYS A 55 -32.61 -14.76 5.75
C LYS A 55 -31.26 -14.36 6.33
N HIS A 56 -30.33 -14.00 5.46
CA HIS A 56 -29.06 -13.47 5.90
C HIS A 56 -29.26 -12.10 6.52
N ASP A 57 -28.61 -11.86 7.64
CA ASP A 57 -28.60 -10.55 8.26
C ASP A 57 -27.56 -9.70 7.55
N LEU A 58 -28.04 -8.76 6.75
CA LEU A 58 -27.18 -7.90 5.94
C LEU A 58 -26.43 -6.86 6.78
N SER A 59 -26.91 -6.57 7.99
CA SER A 59 -26.27 -5.56 8.83
C SER A 59 -24.85 -5.93 9.24
N ASP A 60 -24.57 -7.21 9.44
CA ASP A 60 -23.23 -7.68 9.79
C ASP A 60 -22.24 -7.41 8.66
N TYR A 61 -22.66 -7.58 7.42
CA TYR A 61 -21.82 -7.27 6.26
C TYR A 61 -21.53 -5.78 6.17
N ILE A 62 -22.54 -4.94 6.44
CA ILE A 62 -22.39 -3.49 6.38
C ILE A 62 -21.40 -3.02 7.46
N VAL A 63 -21.53 -3.52 8.68
CA VAL A 63 -20.60 -3.19 9.77
C VAL A 63 -19.18 -3.62 9.43
N LYS A 64 -19.02 -4.83 8.89
CA LYS A 64 -17.73 -5.35 8.50
C LYS A 64 -17.08 -4.51 7.39
N LEU A 65 -17.86 -4.13 6.38
CA LEU A 65 -17.37 -3.27 5.29
C LEU A 65 -16.95 -1.91 5.79
N GLU A 66 -17.73 -1.32 6.69
CA GLU A 66 -17.40 -0.03 7.31
C GLU A 66 -16.04 -0.09 8.00
N LYS A 67 -15.82 -1.13 8.81
CA LYS A 67 -14.56 -1.32 9.52
C LYS A 67 -13.39 -1.50 8.55
N LEU A 68 -13.58 -2.33 7.52
CA LEU A 68 -12.55 -2.57 6.52
C LEU A 68 -12.20 -1.29 5.74
N ASN A 69 -13.22 -0.49 5.40
CA ASN A 69 -13.00 0.77 4.69
C ASN A 69 -12.27 1.78 5.56
N GLN A 70 -12.56 1.84 6.86
CA GLN A 70 -11.85 2.69 7.80
C GLN A 70 -10.37 2.30 7.90
N ASP A 71 -10.10 1.01 7.99
CA ASP A 71 -8.73 0.50 8.03
C ASP A 71 -7.99 0.78 6.72
N TYR A 72 -8.67 0.60 5.59
CA TYR A 72 -8.10 0.92 4.28
C TYR A 72 -7.70 2.39 4.19
N PHE A 73 -8.58 3.27 4.62
CA PHE A 73 -8.33 4.71 4.63
C PHE A 73 -7.13 5.06 5.50
N LYS A 74 -7.04 4.46 6.68
CA LYS A 74 -5.92 4.65 7.61
C LYS A 74 -4.58 4.29 6.97
N TRP A 75 -4.51 3.13 6.32
CA TRP A 75 -3.26 2.70 5.67
C TRP A 75 -2.95 3.50 4.42
N ASN A 76 -3.98 3.96 3.72
CA ASN A 76 -3.81 4.86 2.59
C ASN A 76 -3.16 6.18 3.04
N LEU A 77 -3.61 6.75 4.15
CA LEU A 77 -3.01 7.97 4.70
C LEU A 77 -1.54 7.74 5.08
N LYS A 78 -1.22 6.61 5.68
CA LYS A 78 0.15 6.29 6.05
C LYS A 78 1.06 6.17 4.82
N ALA A 79 0.56 5.58 3.75
CA ALA A 79 1.30 5.50 2.49
C ALA A 79 1.52 6.89 1.90
N GLU A 80 0.48 7.71 1.89
CA GLU A 80 0.58 9.07 1.33
C GLU A 80 1.57 9.94 2.11
N GLU A 81 1.64 9.79 3.42
CA GLU A 81 2.61 10.49 4.26
C GLU A 81 4.04 10.28 3.77
N VAL A 82 4.42 9.02 3.54
CA VAL A 82 5.77 8.70 3.09
C VAL A 82 5.99 9.17 1.66
N LYS A 83 4.99 9.00 0.79
CA LYS A 83 5.07 9.49 -0.61
C LYS A 83 5.26 11.00 -0.66
N ASP A 84 4.60 11.73 0.22
CA ASP A 84 4.74 13.19 0.28
C ASP A 84 6.16 13.58 0.65
N VAL A 85 6.77 12.89 1.61
CA VAL A 85 8.18 13.13 1.98
C VAL A 85 9.10 12.85 0.80
N ILE A 86 8.87 11.74 0.09
CA ILE A 86 9.66 11.38 -1.10
C ILE A 86 9.51 12.46 -2.19
N SER A 87 8.30 12.98 -2.36
CA SER A 87 8.01 13.96 -3.40
C SER A 87 8.73 15.30 -3.18
N MET A 88 9.26 15.52 -1.98
CA MET A 88 10.01 16.74 -1.67
C MET A 88 11.44 16.70 -2.18
N LEU A 89 11.92 15.56 -2.65
CA LEU A 89 13.23 15.48 -3.28
C LEU A 89 13.25 16.31 -4.56
N GLU A 90 14.30 17.10 -4.74
CA GLU A 90 14.44 17.93 -5.94
C GLU A 90 14.75 17.10 -7.18
N SER A 91 15.48 16.00 -7.02
CA SER A 91 15.83 15.13 -8.15
C SER A 91 14.70 14.15 -8.45
N GLY A 92 14.11 14.27 -9.63
CA GLY A 92 13.06 13.36 -10.08
C GLY A 92 13.53 11.91 -10.21
N VAL A 93 14.80 11.71 -10.52
CA VAL A 93 15.38 10.36 -10.62
C VAL A 93 15.49 9.73 -9.24
N GLU A 94 15.94 10.50 -8.25
CA GLU A 94 16.02 10.02 -6.86
C GLU A 94 14.64 9.64 -6.35
N GLU A 95 13.65 10.48 -6.59
CA GLU A 95 12.25 10.21 -6.23
C GLU A 95 11.79 8.90 -6.87
N LYS A 96 12.05 8.73 -8.15
CA LYS A 96 11.63 7.55 -8.89
C LYS A 96 12.27 6.27 -8.36
N VAL A 97 13.56 6.31 -8.05
CA VAL A 97 14.26 5.16 -7.48
C VAL A 97 13.64 4.75 -6.16
N LEU A 98 13.34 5.71 -5.28
CA LEU A 98 12.72 5.41 -3.99
C LEU A 98 11.31 4.81 -4.16
N LEU A 99 10.52 5.34 -5.08
CA LEU A 99 9.18 4.81 -5.32
C LEU A 99 9.22 3.41 -5.92
N LEU A 100 10.10 3.17 -6.89
CA LEU A 100 10.24 1.86 -7.49
C LEU A 100 10.71 0.82 -6.47
N ARG A 101 11.60 1.21 -5.58
CA ARG A 101 12.13 0.30 -4.56
C ARG A 101 11.15 0.04 -3.42
N TYR A 102 10.57 1.11 -2.86
CA TYR A 102 9.81 0.99 -1.61
C TYR A 102 8.30 0.92 -1.80
N LYS A 103 7.79 1.45 -2.88
CA LYS A 103 6.37 1.33 -3.21
C LYS A 103 6.10 0.08 -4.05
N ASP A 104 6.86 -0.08 -5.13
CA ASP A 104 6.65 -1.17 -6.10
C ASP A 104 7.47 -2.41 -5.79
N GLU A 105 8.37 -2.34 -4.82
CA GLU A 105 9.21 -3.45 -4.36
C GLU A 105 10.08 -4.09 -5.43
N LEU A 106 10.52 -3.32 -6.41
CA LEU A 106 11.41 -3.83 -7.43
C LEU A 106 12.79 -4.08 -6.85
N ASN A 107 13.44 -5.13 -7.31
CA ASN A 107 14.84 -5.37 -6.95
C ASN A 107 15.75 -4.42 -7.74
N TRP A 108 17.01 -4.34 -7.34
CA TRP A 108 17.93 -3.37 -7.93
C TRP A 108 18.14 -3.58 -9.43
N GLY A 109 18.18 -4.83 -9.88
CA GLY A 109 18.30 -5.15 -11.30
C GLY A 109 17.08 -4.70 -12.10
N GLU A 110 15.89 -4.87 -11.53
CA GLU A 110 14.65 -4.44 -12.17
C GLU A 110 14.60 -2.91 -12.30
N ILE A 111 15.00 -2.21 -11.24
CA ILE A 111 15.05 -0.73 -11.26
C ILE A 111 16.03 -0.25 -12.33
N ALA A 112 17.21 -0.89 -12.38
CA ALA A 112 18.23 -0.57 -13.37
C ALA A 112 17.67 -0.72 -14.79
N SER A 113 16.94 -1.81 -15.03
CA SER A 113 16.30 -2.06 -16.32
C SER A 113 15.26 -1.02 -16.68
N VAL A 114 14.38 -0.68 -15.73
CA VAL A 114 13.32 0.32 -15.95
C VAL A 114 13.90 1.69 -16.29
N LEU A 115 14.96 2.10 -15.57
CA LEU A 115 15.55 3.42 -15.74
C LEU A 115 16.70 3.46 -16.75
N HIS A 116 17.00 2.34 -17.39
CA HIS A 116 18.08 2.22 -18.39
C HIS A 116 19.42 2.67 -17.84
N ARG A 117 19.75 2.19 -16.65
CA ARG A 117 20.99 2.50 -15.93
C ARG A 117 21.65 1.22 -15.44
N SER A 118 22.92 1.33 -15.06
CA SER A 118 23.61 0.19 -14.44
C SER A 118 23.14 0.01 -13.00
N VAL A 119 23.28 -1.21 -12.48
CA VAL A 119 22.95 -1.50 -11.08
C VAL A 119 23.78 -0.61 -10.14
N SER A 120 25.08 -0.45 -10.42
CA SER A 120 25.93 0.40 -9.59
C SER A 120 25.46 1.86 -9.64
N GLY A 121 24.98 2.32 -10.81
CA GLY A 121 24.40 3.66 -10.95
C GLY A 121 23.16 3.81 -10.09
N ILE A 122 22.31 2.80 -10.03
CA ILE A 122 21.11 2.82 -9.18
C ILE A 122 21.49 2.87 -7.70
N TYR A 123 22.48 2.10 -7.27
CA TYR A 123 22.96 2.16 -5.88
C TYR A 123 23.44 3.56 -5.52
N ALA A 124 24.16 4.21 -6.44
CA ALA A 124 24.64 5.57 -6.22
C ALA A 124 23.46 6.54 -6.09
N ILE A 125 22.47 6.44 -6.95
CA ILE A 125 21.27 7.29 -6.88
C ILE A 125 20.52 7.04 -5.57
N HIS A 126 20.37 5.80 -5.18
CA HIS A 126 19.69 5.44 -3.94
C HIS A 126 20.42 6.06 -2.73
N SER A 127 21.74 5.96 -2.70
CA SER A 127 22.52 6.58 -1.63
C SER A 127 22.34 8.10 -1.58
N MET A 128 22.33 8.75 -2.73
CA MET A 128 22.10 10.20 -2.80
C MET A 128 20.68 10.55 -2.38
N ALA A 129 19.70 9.74 -2.79
CA ALA A 129 18.31 9.94 -2.41
C ALA A 129 18.16 9.87 -0.89
N LEU A 130 18.76 8.87 -0.24
CA LEU A 130 18.73 8.76 1.22
C LEU A 130 19.39 9.97 1.88
N GLN A 131 20.51 10.42 1.33
CA GLN A 131 21.22 11.57 1.88
C GLN A 131 20.37 12.83 1.80
N ASN A 132 19.64 13.02 0.68
CA ASN A 132 18.82 14.20 0.44
C ASN A 132 17.43 14.13 1.06
N LEU A 133 17.01 12.94 1.47
CA LEU A 133 15.69 12.74 2.06
C LEU A 133 15.65 13.36 3.45
N GLU A 134 14.66 14.22 3.70
CA GLU A 134 14.46 14.85 5.00
C GLU A 134 13.26 14.23 5.69
N ILE A 135 13.52 13.62 6.82
CA ILE A 135 12.46 12.97 7.63
C ILE A 135 12.21 13.81 8.87
N SER A 136 10.97 14.23 9.05
CA SER A 136 10.55 14.92 10.29
C SER A 136 10.49 13.89 11.42
N LYS A 137 11.13 14.22 12.52
CA LYS A 137 11.07 13.39 13.71
C LYS A 137 9.84 13.71 14.55
#